data_bbf747e6fadcf76d1d5ef9cd922b2673
#
_entry.id   bbf747e6fadcf76d1d5ef9cd922b2673
#
_cell.length_a   1.000
_cell.length_b   1.000
_cell.length_c   1.000
_cell.angle_alpha   90.00
_cell.angle_beta   90.00
_cell.angle_gamma   90.00
#
_symmetry.space_group_name_H-M   'P 1'
#
loop_
_entity.id
_entity.type
_entity.pdbx_description
1 polymer ?
#
loop_
_entity_poly.entity_id
_entity_poly.type
_entity_poly.pdbx_seq_one_letter_code
_entity_poly.pdbx_strand_id
1 'polypeptide(L)'
;MKQLTFWFDPISPFAFLAFERLPQALEGLSVDVCYQPVLFAGLLKHWGQKGPAEIEPKRAWTFRHVHWIAHQHGITMQTPAQHPFNPLPHLRLLLACAPEGGTPSRYVCETVLRDVWTRGGDASEPARLAALTQELAPRLDPASEPVKAALKDASTRAVAVGVFGVPTIEVDGRLFWGVDSLAMLAAYLRSDPWFDGPAWEREGAPRAGLVRS
;
A
#
# COMPACT_ATOMS: atom_id res chain seq x y z
N MET A 1 0.93 -19.72 -12.56
CA MET A 1 0.75 -18.27 -12.35
C MET A 1 0.81 -18.02 -10.86
N LYS A 2 1.73 -17.18 -10.36
CA LYS A 2 1.82 -16.85 -8.92
C LYS A 2 0.80 -15.77 -8.58
N GLN A 3 0.20 -15.86 -7.40
CA GLN A 3 -0.70 -14.85 -6.87
C GLN A 3 0.07 -13.93 -5.91
N LEU A 4 -0.03 -12.64 -6.13
CA LEU A 4 0.57 -11.60 -5.28
C LEU A 4 -0.54 -10.85 -4.54
N THR A 5 -0.30 -10.49 -3.29
CA THR A 5 -1.16 -9.55 -2.55
C THR A 5 -0.42 -8.23 -2.36
N PHE A 6 -0.94 -7.17 -2.96
CA PHE A 6 -0.42 -5.80 -2.78
C PHE A 6 -1.18 -5.12 -1.62
N TRP A 7 -0.54 -5.09 -0.45
CA TRP A 7 -1.06 -4.47 0.76
C TRP A 7 -0.78 -2.97 0.74
N PHE A 8 -1.81 -2.14 0.81
CA PHE A 8 -1.65 -0.70 0.67
C PHE A 8 -2.68 0.12 1.45
N ASP A 9 -2.33 1.38 1.70
CA ASP A 9 -3.22 2.43 2.20
C ASP A 9 -3.02 3.67 1.31
N PRO A 10 -4.07 4.31 0.79
CA PRO A 10 -3.98 5.53 0.00
C PRO A 10 -3.26 6.70 0.70
N ILE A 11 -3.13 6.67 2.04
CA ILE A 11 -2.36 7.66 2.78
C ILE A 11 -0.85 7.60 2.47
N SER A 12 -0.34 6.47 1.98
CA SER A 12 1.08 6.26 1.76
C SER A 12 1.52 6.72 0.36
N PRO A 13 2.39 7.74 0.25
CA PRO A 13 2.97 8.13 -1.04
C PRO A 13 3.83 7.02 -1.66
N PHE A 14 4.49 6.21 -0.82
CA PHE A 14 5.26 5.06 -1.31
C PHE A 14 4.35 3.96 -1.88
N ALA A 15 3.11 3.80 -1.34
CA ALA A 15 2.14 2.88 -1.91
C ALA A 15 1.69 3.34 -3.30
N PHE A 16 1.44 4.63 -3.48
CA PHE A 16 1.16 5.20 -4.80
C PHE A 16 2.30 4.94 -5.79
N LEU A 17 3.54 5.28 -5.42
CA LEU A 17 4.70 5.07 -6.29
C LEU A 17 4.95 3.60 -6.63
N ALA A 18 4.78 2.70 -5.66
CA ALA A 18 4.90 1.27 -5.91
C ALA A 18 3.78 0.78 -6.84
N PHE A 19 2.55 1.24 -6.65
CA PHE A 19 1.41 0.91 -7.51
C PHE A 19 1.66 1.32 -8.97
N GLU A 20 2.14 2.55 -9.21
CA GLU A 20 2.45 3.04 -10.56
C GLU A 20 3.61 2.25 -11.20
N ARG A 21 4.61 1.85 -10.43
CA ARG A 21 5.79 1.11 -10.92
C ARG A 21 5.59 -0.40 -11.03
N LEU A 22 4.58 -0.94 -10.37
CA LEU A 22 4.35 -2.39 -10.30
C LEU A 22 4.22 -3.05 -11.68
N PRO A 23 3.48 -2.51 -12.67
CA PRO A 23 3.38 -3.12 -13.99
C PRO A 23 4.73 -3.29 -14.68
N GLN A 24 5.60 -2.28 -14.60
CA GLN A 24 6.95 -2.35 -15.16
C GLN A 24 7.81 -3.38 -14.44
N ALA A 25 7.72 -3.46 -13.11
CA ALA A 25 8.48 -4.44 -12.33
C ALA A 25 8.05 -5.89 -12.63
N LEU A 26 6.78 -6.09 -13.00
CA LEU A 26 6.21 -7.41 -13.31
C LEU A 26 6.19 -7.75 -14.80
N GLU A 27 6.77 -6.90 -15.64
CA GLU A 27 6.78 -7.10 -17.10
C GLU A 27 7.43 -8.44 -17.49
N GLY A 28 6.74 -9.20 -18.34
CA GLY A 28 7.18 -10.54 -18.79
C GLY A 28 6.98 -11.66 -17.75
N LEU A 29 6.33 -11.38 -16.60
CA LEU A 29 6.06 -12.38 -15.57
C LEU A 29 4.58 -12.81 -15.58
N SER A 30 4.34 -14.10 -15.38
CA SER A 30 2.98 -14.66 -15.29
C SER A 30 2.51 -14.61 -13.83
N VAL A 31 1.86 -13.52 -13.47
CA VAL A 31 1.38 -13.25 -12.10
C VAL A 31 -0.04 -12.68 -12.11
N ASP A 32 -0.76 -12.88 -11.01
CA ASP A 32 -2.04 -12.25 -10.71
C ASP A 32 -1.86 -11.39 -9.45
N VAL A 33 -2.42 -10.16 -9.44
CA VAL A 33 -2.24 -9.21 -8.35
C VAL A 33 -3.58 -8.88 -7.69
N CYS A 34 -3.72 -9.28 -6.44
CA CYS A 34 -4.80 -8.88 -5.55
C CYS A 34 -4.44 -7.58 -4.84
N TYR A 35 -5.20 -6.52 -5.04
CA TYR A 35 -5.00 -5.24 -4.37
C TYR A 35 -5.77 -5.21 -3.06
N GLN A 36 -5.08 -5.24 -1.93
CA GLN A 36 -5.72 -5.32 -0.62
C GLN A 36 -5.53 -4.04 0.19
N PRO A 37 -6.59 -3.22 0.30
CA PRO A 37 -6.58 -2.06 1.19
C PRO A 37 -6.50 -2.47 2.66
N VAL A 38 -5.67 -1.76 3.44
CA VAL A 38 -5.51 -1.95 4.89
C VAL A 38 -5.34 -0.61 5.58
N LEU A 39 -5.74 -0.51 6.85
CA LEU A 39 -5.55 0.71 7.63
C LEU A 39 -4.12 0.77 8.20
N PHE A 40 -3.26 1.59 7.60
CA PHE A 40 -1.86 1.75 8.01
C PHE A 40 -1.70 2.18 9.47
N ALA A 41 -2.55 3.09 9.94
CA ALA A 41 -2.53 3.50 11.36
C ALA A 41 -2.80 2.32 12.31
N GLY A 42 -3.59 1.34 11.89
CA GLY A 42 -3.82 0.10 12.64
C GLY A 42 -2.56 -0.76 12.74
N LEU A 43 -1.80 -0.88 11.64
CA LEU A 43 -0.51 -1.58 11.61
C LEU A 43 0.51 -0.90 12.53
N LEU A 44 0.64 0.44 12.42
CA LEU A 44 1.53 1.22 13.27
C LEU A 44 1.23 1.03 14.76
N LYS A 45 -0.07 1.08 15.12
CA LYS A 45 -0.51 0.85 16.51
C LYS A 45 -0.16 -0.55 17.00
N HIS A 46 -0.40 -1.57 16.17
CA HIS A 46 -0.11 -2.97 16.54
C HIS A 46 1.38 -3.19 16.81
N TRP A 47 2.24 -2.67 15.94
CA TRP A 47 3.68 -2.84 16.03
C TRP A 47 4.39 -1.81 16.94
N GLY A 48 3.65 -0.91 17.58
CA GLY A 48 4.23 0.13 18.46
C GLY A 48 5.10 1.15 17.71
N GLN A 49 4.76 1.42 16.44
CA GLN A 49 5.53 2.31 15.57
C GLN A 49 4.85 3.67 15.39
N LYS A 50 5.65 4.70 15.09
CA LYS A 50 5.18 5.99 14.60
C LYS A 50 5.34 6.05 13.09
N GLY A 51 4.33 6.60 12.40
CA GLY A 51 4.42 6.88 10.97
C GLY A 51 5.50 7.91 10.67
N PRO A 52 6.16 7.85 9.50
CA PRO A 52 7.18 8.84 9.11
C PRO A 52 6.67 10.27 9.15
N ALA A 53 5.39 10.48 8.83
CA ALA A 53 4.76 11.82 8.83
C ALA A 53 4.50 12.40 10.22
N GLU A 54 4.55 11.59 11.28
CA GLU A 54 4.39 12.04 12.67
C GLU A 54 5.67 12.64 13.26
N ILE A 55 6.81 12.44 12.60
CA ILE A 55 8.11 12.94 13.02
C ILE A 55 8.53 14.02 12.02
N GLU A 56 8.53 15.28 12.43
CA GLU A 56 8.71 16.44 11.54
C GLU A 56 9.92 16.33 10.58
N PRO A 57 11.16 16.04 11.03
CA PRO A 57 12.28 15.88 10.11
C PRO A 57 12.11 14.70 9.13
N LYS A 58 11.50 13.59 9.58
CA LYS A 58 11.19 12.45 8.70
C LYS A 58 10.12 12.80 7.67
N ARG A 59 9.08 13.54 8.08
CA ARG A 59 8.04 14.00 7.16
C ARG A 59 8.64 14.82 6.03
N ALA A 60 9.46 15.83 6.37
CA ALA A 60 10.12 16.67 5.38
C ALA A 60 11.01 15.87 4.42
N TRP A 61 11.79 14.93 4.95
CA TRP A 61 12.60 14.03 4.13
C TRP A 61 11.75 13.11 3.26
N THR A 62 10.71 12.50 3.82
CA THR A 62 9.80 11.59 3.10
C THR A 62 9.24 12.26 1.86
N PHE A 63 8.71 13.48 1.99
CA PHE A 63 8.14 14.19 0.83
C PHE A 63 9.18 14.57 -0.21
N ARG A 64 10.39 14.99 0.18
CA ARG A 64 11.49 15.20 -0.77
C ARG A 64 11.85 13.91 -1.51
N HIS A 65 11.92 12.80 -0.78
CA HIS A 65 12.30 11.50 -1.35
C HIS A 65 11.24 10.96 -2.31
N VAL A 66 9.97 11.00 -1.96
CA VAL A 66 8.91 10.51 -2.86
C VAL A 66 8.78 11.35 -4.13
N HIS A 67 8.94 12.68 -4.04
CA HIS A 67 8.97 13.54 -5.24
C HIS A 67 10.21 13.28 -6.10
N TRP A 68 11.35 12.97 -5.49
CA TRP A 68 12.54 12.56 -6.23
C TRP A 68 12.31 11.23 -6.97
N ILE A 69 11.73 10.22 -6.32
CA ILE A 69 11.39 8.94 -6.97
C ILE A 69 10.39 9.17 -8.11
N ALA A 70 9.35 9.97 -7.89
CA ALA A 70 8.38 10.32 -8.93
C ALA A 70 9.06 10.96 -10.14
N HIS A 71 9.95 11.95 -9.92
CA HIS A 71 10.74 12.60 -10.95
C HIS A 71 11.60 11.60 -11.74
N GLN A 72 12.34 10.72 -11.07
CA GLN A 72 13.19 9.72 -11.71
C GLN A 72 12.42 8.76 -12.65
N HIS A 73 11.14 8.51 -12.34
CA HIS A 73 10.30 7.57 -13.08
C HIS A 73 9.23 8.24 -13.95
N GLY A 74 9.26 9.57 -14.09
CA GLY A 74 8.28 10.30 -14.89
C GLY A 74 6.84 10.19 -14.38
N ILE A 75 6.65 9.96 -13.06
CA ILE A 75 5.34 9.82 -12.42
C ILE A 75 4.86 11.21 -12.01
N THR A 76 3.68 11.62 -12.52
CA THR A 76 3.02 12.85 -12.05
C THR A 76 2.61 12.70 -10.60
N MET A 77 3.08 13.59 -9.73
CA MET A 77 2.79 13.54 -8.31
C MET A 77 2.58 14.94 -7.74
N GLN A 78 1.53 15.09 -6.93
CA GLN A 78 1.24 16.31 -6.16
C GLN A 78 0.89 15.92 -4.72
N THR A 79 1.56 16.56 -3.77
CA THR A 79 1.26 16.33 -2.35
C THR A 79 -0.13 16.87 -2.00
N PRO A 80 -0.98 16.13 -1.29
CA PRO A 80 -2.22 16.65 -0.72
C PRO A 80 -1.96 17.85 0.19
N ALA A 81 -2.90 18.80 0.25
CA ALA A 81 -2.77 20.01 1.07
C ALA A 81 -2.55 19.71 2.56
N GLN A 82 -3.08 18.57 3.02
CA GLN A 82 -2.87 18.09 4.39
C GLN A 82 -2.39 16.62 4.34
N HIS A 83 -1.35 16.34 5.14
CA HIS A 83 -0.86 14.97 5.34
C HIS A 83 -0.19 14.86 6.73
N PRO A 84 -0.54 13.85 7.55
CA PRO A 84 -1.52 12.82 7.28
C PRO A 84 -2.97 13.33 7.24
N PHE A 85 -3.80 12.73 6.40
CA PHE A 85 -5.24 12.91 6.35
C PHE A 85 -5.96 11.66 6.84
N ASN A 86 -7.28 11.70 7.03
CA ASN A 86 -8.06 10.52 7.38
C ASN A 86 -8.31 9.63 6.14
N PRO A 87 -7.66 8.45 6.02
CA PRO A 87 -7.82 7.59 4.84
C PRO A 87 -9.09 6.72 4.88
N LEU A 88 -9.83 6.65 5.98
CA LEU A 88 -10.96 5.75 6.14
C LEU A 88 -12.04 5.88 5.04
N PRO A 89 -12.43 7.08 4.58
CA PRO A 89 -13.39 7.20 3.47
C PRO A 89 -12.88 6.53 2.19
N HIS A 90 -11.61 6.74 1.83
CA HIS A 90 -10.98 6.14 0.66
C HIS A 90 -10.86 4.61 0.76
N LEU A 91 -10.41 4.11 1.92
CA LEU A 91 -10.29 2.67 2.19
C LEU A 91 -11.63 1.96 2.10
N ARG A 92 -12.67 2.57 2.66
CA ARG A 92 -14.03 2.04 2.61
C ARG A 92 -14.61 2.08 1.19
N LEU A 93 -14.34 3.16 0.44
CA LEU A 93 -14.78 3.26 -0.96
C LEU A 93 -14.13 2.16 -1.82
N LEU A 94 -12.82 1.92 -1.67
CA LEU A 94 -12.11 0.83 -2.34
C LEU A 94 -12.79 -0.52 -2.09
N LEU A 95 -13.09 -0.84 -0.83
CA LEU A 95 -13.72 -2.11 -0.45
C LEU A 95 -15.19 -2.18 -0.86
N ALA A 96 -15.90 -1.05 -0.87
CA ALA A 96 -17.28 -0.99 -1.33
C ALA A 96 -17.42 -1.25 -2.86
N CYS A 97 -16.34 -1.01 -3.63
CA CYS A 97 -16.27 -1.33 -5.06
C CYS A 97 -15.85 -2.78 -5.33
N ALA A 98 -15.34 -3.50 -4.33
CA ALA A 98 -14.89 -4.89 -4.49
C ALA A 98 -16.07 -5.85 -4.78
N PRO A 99 -15.87 -6.93 -5.55
CA PRO A 99 -16.85 -8.01 -5.62
C PRO A 99 -16.97 -8.71 -4.25
N GLU A 100 -18.08 -9.41 -4.05
CA GLU A 100 -18.30 -10.17 -2.81
C GLU A 100 -17.13 -11.15 -2.55
N GLY A 101 -16.57 -11.09 -1.36
CA GLY A 101 -15.41 -11.91 -0.97
C GLY A 101 -14.09 -11.61 -1.69
N GLY A 102 -14.07 -10.57 -2.54
CA GLY A 102 -12.91 -10.20 -3.36
C GLY A 102 -12.21 -8.92 -2.92
N THR A 103 -11.32 -8.45 -3.79
CA THR A 103 -10.57 -7.19 -3.63
C THR A 103 -10.92 -6.21 -4.74
N PRO A 104 -10.69 -4.89 -4.55
CA PRO A 104 -10.93 -3.91 -5.60
C PRO A 104 -10.06 -4.17 -6.82
N SER A 105 -10.60 -3.87 -8.01
CA SER A 105 -9.86 -3.99 -9.26
C SER A 105 -8.70 -2.98 -9.33
N ARG A 106 -7.73 -3.23 -10.22
CA ARG A 106 -6.67 -2.27 -10.49
C ARG A 106 -7.20 -0.89 -10.87
N TYR A 107 -8.24 -0.81 -11.70
CA TYR A 107 -8.86 0.44 -12.10
C TYR A 107 -9.38 1.25 -10.89
N VAL A 108 -10.10 0.60 -9.98
CA VAL A 108 -10.61 1.25 -8.75
C VAL A 108 -9.46 1.76 -7.89
N CYS A 109 -8.41 0.95 -7.70
CA CYS A 109 -7.24 1.36 -6.93
C CYS A 109 -6.50 2.53 -7.58
N GLU A 110 -6.32 2.49 -8.90
CA GLU A 110 -5.68 3.55 -9.68
C GLU A 110 -6.44 4.87 -9.56
N THR A 111 -7.77 4.84 -9.71
CA THR A 111 -8.61 6.03 -9.62
C THR A 111 -8.49 6.67 -8.24
N VAL A 112 -8.56 5.89 -7.16
CA VAL A 112 -8.43 6.42 -5.79
C VAL A 112 -7.02 6.93 -5.51
N LEU A 113 -5.99 6.17 -5.86
CA LEU A 113 -4.60 6.56 -5.60
C LEU A 113 -4.19 7.80 -6.39
N ARG A 114 -4.58 7.89 -7.67
CA ARG A 114 -4.33 9.08 -8.50
C ARG A 114 -5.16 10.27 -8.05
N ASP A 115 -6.41 10.09 -7.64
CA ASP A 115 -7.15 11.18 -7.03
C ASP A 115 -6.36 11.78 -5.87
N VAL A 116 -5.87 11.00 -4.94
CA VAL A 116 -5.09 11.50 -3.78
C VAL A 116 -3.77 12.14 -4.19
N TRP A 117 -2.99 11.50 -5.07
CA TRP A 117 -1.57 11.84 -5.27
C TRP A 117 -1.24 12.61 -6.55
N THR A 118 -2.22 12.91 -7.41
CA THR A 118 -1.96 13.66 -8.64
C THR A 118 -2.76 14.97 -8.75
N ARG A 119 -3.79 15.15 -7.93
CA ARG A 119 -4.68 16.34 -8.05
C ARG A 119 -4.33 17.47 -7.08
N GLY A 120 -3.49 17.23 -6.07
CA GLY A 120 -3.25 18.20 -5.01
C GLY A 120 -4.54 18.50 -4.21
N GLY A 121 -4.56 19.63 -3.50
CA GLY A 121 -5.72 20.04 -2.70
C GLY A 121 -5.99 19.14 -1.50
N ASP A 122 -7.15 19.30 -0.86
CA ASP A 122 -7.53 18.47 0.29
C ASP A 122 -8.15 17.16 -0.21
N ALA A 123 -7.45 16.05 0.05
CA ALA A 123 -7.95 14.72 -0.30
C ALA A 123 -9.20 14.30 0.49
N SER A 124 -9.45 14.95 1.63
CA SER A 124 -10.59 14.66 2.52
C SER A 124 -11.80 15.58 2.25
N GLU A 125 -11.74 16.46 1.24
CA GLU A 125 -12.83 17.36 0.93
C GLU A 125 -14.12 16.57 0.60
N PRO A 126 -15.26 16.85 1.26
CA PRO A 126 -16.49 16.09 1.07
C PRO A 126 -17.00 16.08 -0.37
N ALA A 127 -16.91 17.20 -1.08
CA ALA A 127 -17.34 17.30 -2.47
C ALA A 127 -16.47 16.42 -3.39
N ARG A 128 -15.16 16.36 -3.14
CA ARG A 128 -14.21 15.51 -3.86
C ARG A 128 -14.48 14.02 -3.63
N LEU A 129 -14.69 13.63 -2.38
CA LEU A 129 -15.06 12.26 -2.02
C LEU A 129 -16.41 11.84 -2.62
N ALA A 130 -17.40 12.75 -2.66
CA ALA A 130 -18.68 12.48 -3.29
C ALA A 130 -18.54 12.28 -4.82
N ALA A 131 -17.75 13.11 -5.50
CA ALA A 131 -17.47 12.97 -6.92
C ALA A 131 -16.76 11.65 -7.24
N LEU A 132 -15.73 11.28 -6.43
CA LEU A 132 -15.03 10.03 -6.56
C LEU A 132 -15.93 8.82 -6.32
N THR A 133 -16.85 8.90 -5.35
CA THR A 133 -17.84 7.86 -5.06
C THR A 133 -18.82 7.72 -6.23
N GLN A 134 -19.27 8.83 -6.81
CA GLN A 134 -20.14 8.81 -7.98
C GLN A 134 -19.44 8.18 -9.20
N GLU A 135 -18.18 8.53 -9.45
CA GLU A 135 -17.38 7.99 -10.56
C GLU A 135 -17.20 6.48 -10.44
N LEU A 136 -16.87 5.99 -9.25
CA LEU A 136 -16.59 4.57 -9.01
C LEU A 136 -17.84 3.71 -8.84
N ALA A 137 -19.01 4.32 -8.59
CA ALA A 137 -20.31 3.65 -8.42
C ALA A 137 -20.20 2.36 -7.58
N PRO A 138 -19.85 2.46 -6.28
CA PRO A 138 -19.57 1.31 -5.43
C PRO A 138 -20.77 0.36 -5.33
N ARG A 139 -20.52 -0.93 -5.20
CA ARG A 139 -21.55 -1.99 -5.08
C ARG A 139 -22.26 -1.97 -3.73
N LEU A 140 -21.57 -1.50 -2.70
CA LEU A 140 -22.05 -1.38 -1.32
C LEU A 140 -21.94 0.07 -0.86
N ASP A 141 -22.73 0.44 0.14
CA ASP A 141 -22.51 1.70 0.85
C ASP A 141 -21.16 1.64 1.58
N PRO A 142 -20.21 2.59 1.31
CA PRO A 142 -18.94 2.66 2.02
C PRO A 142 -19.08 2.81 3.55
N ALA A 143 -20.23 3.29 4.04
CA ALA A 143 -20.52 3.41 5.48
C ALA A 143 -21.13 2.15 6.09
N SER A 144 -21.46 1.14 5.29
CA SER A 144 -22.12 -0.10 5.74
C SER A 144 -21.22 -0.96 6.66
N GLU A 145 -21.85 -1.74 7.53
CA GLU A 145 -21.12 -2.64 8.43
C GLU A 145 -20.30 -3.72 7.71
N PRO A 146 -20.79 -4.34 6.60
CA PRO A 146 -19.96 -5.27 5.84
C PRO A 146 -18.64 -4.67 5.35
N VAL A 147 -18.66 -3.43 4.86
CA VAL A 147 -17.44 -2.73 4.39
C VAL A 147 -16.49 -2.41 5.54
N LYS A 148 -17.01 -1.99 6.70
CA LYS A 148 -16.20 -1.75 7.91
C LYS A 148 -15.57 -3.04 8.42
N ALA A 149 -16.35 -4.13 8.44
CA ALA A 149 -15.86 -5.45 8.83
C ALA A 149 -14.76 -5.93 7.88
N ALA A 150 -14.96 -5.82 6.56
CA ALA A 150 -13.98 -6.19 5.55
C ALA A 150 -12.64 -5.44 5.74
N LEU A 151 -12.66 -4.14 6.06
CA LEU A 151 -11.44 -3.37 6.35
C LEU A 151 -10.74 -3.85 7.62
N LYS A 152 -11.50 -4.15 8.65
CA LYS A 152 -10.97 -4.69 9.92
C LYS A 152 -10.33 -6.04 9.70
N ASP A 153 -11.00 -6.94 9.00
CA ASP A 153 -10.53 -8.30 8.73
C ASP A 153 -9.27 -8.29 7.85
N ALA A 154 -9.24 -7.43 6.81
CA ALA A 154 -8.06 -7.22 5.99
C ALA A 154 -6.85 -6.75 6.82
N SER A 155 -7.06 -5.77 7.71
CA SER A 155 -6.00 -5.26 8.58
C SER A 155 -5.53 -6.31 9.60
N THR A 156 -6.44 -7.12 10.13
CA THR A 156 -6.12 -8.24 11.03
C THR A 156 -5.30 -9.31 10.30
N ARG A 157 -5.70 -9.66 9.06
CA ARG A 157 -4.95 -10.61 8.24
C ARG A 157 -3.56 -10.09 7.88
N ALA A 158 -3.43 -8.81 7.55
CA ALA A 158 -2.13 -8.19 7.28
C ALA A 158 -1.17 -8.33 8.47
N VAL A 159 -1.66 -8.07 9.69
CA VAL A 159 -0.88 -8.29 10.92
C VAL A 159 -0.49 -9.76 11.09
N ALA A 160 -1.44 -10.68 10.88
CA ALA A 160 -1.21 -12.12 11.06
C ALA A 160 -0.13 -12.67 10.12
N VAL A 161 0.01 -12.13 8.90
CA VAL A 161 1.07 -12.51 7.95
C VAL A 161 2.36 -11.70 8.12
N GLY A 162 2.42 -10.78 9.10
CA GLY A 162 3.62 -10.02 9.43
C GLY A 162 3.78 -8.70 8.68
N VAL A 163 2.75 -8.18 8.02
CA VAL A 163 2.81 -6.85 7.38
C VAL A 163 2.93 -5.77 8.45
N PHE A 164 3.99 -5.00 8.40
CA PHE A 164 4.30 -3.95 9.38
C PHE A 164 4.27 -2.54 8.78
N GLY A 165 4.13 -2.42 7.48
CA GLY A 165 4.10 -1.15 6.76
C GLY A 165 3.54 -1.30 5.35
N VAL A 166 3.26 -0.17 4.71
CA VAL A 166 2.72 -0.12 3.34
C VAL A 166 3.58 0.79 2.44
N PRO A 167 3.76 0.42 1.16
CA PRO A 167 3.28 -0.80 0.51
C PRO A 167 4.05 -2.04 0.96
N THR A 168 3.38 -3.18 0.94
CA THR A 168 4.03 -4.49 1.06
C THR A 168 3.43 -5.42 0.00
N ILE A 169 4.26 -6.21 -0.67
CA ILE A 169 3.80 -7.25 -1.59
C ILE A 169 4.11 -8.60 -0.97
N GLU A 170 3.07 -9.42 -0.86
CA GLU A 170 3.15 -10.79 -0.37
C GLU A 170 3.08 -11.75 -1.54
N VAL A 171 3.97 -12.75 -1.57
CA VAL A 171 3.95 -13.86 -2.51
C VAL A 171 4.63 -15.08 -1.88
N ASP A 172 3.99 -16.26 -1.98
CA ASP A 172 4.49 -17.52 -1.44
C ASP A 172 4.89 -17.42 0.07
N GLY A 173 4.16 -16.61 0.87
CA GLY A 173 4.45 -16.36 2.28
C GLY A 173 5.65 -15.43 2.54
N ARG A 174 6.24 -14.85 1.52
CA ARG A 174 7.34 -13.87 1.63
C ARG A 174 6.81 -12.46 1.47
N LEU A 175 7.37 -11.51 2.23
CA LEU A 175 7.00 -10.10 2.22
C LEU A 175 8.10 -9.24 1.60
N PHE A 176 7.72 -8.40 0.66
CA PHE A 176 8.57 -7.41 0.00
C PHE A 176 8.03 -6.02 0.35
N TRP A 177 8.67 -5.36 1.29
CA TRP A 177 8.21 -4.08 1.82
C TRP A 177 8.89 -2.89 1.15
N GLY A 178 8.10 -1.89 0.78
CA GLY A 178 8.56 -0.63 0.22
C GLY A 178 8.63 -0.62 -1.31
N VAL A 179 8.62 0.58 -1.89
CA VAL A 179 8.77 0.79 -3.34
C VAL A 179 10.14 0.37 -3.86
N ASP A 180 11.14 0.40 -3.02
CA ASP A 180 12.52 -0.02 -3.29
C ASP A 180 12.69 -1.54 -3.35
N SER A 181 11.76 -2.31 -2.77
CA SER A 181 11.77 -3.77 -2.87
C SER A 181 11.27 -4.34 -4.20
N LEU A 182 10.76 -3.53 -5.11
CA LEU A 182 10.21 -4.00 -6.40
C LEU A 182 11.25 -4.75 -7.26
N ALA A 183 12.50 -4.32 -7.24
CA ALA A 183 13.58 -5.02 -7.96
C ALA A 183 13.85 -6.39 -7.33
N MET A 184 13.83 -6.47 -6.01
CA MET A 184 14.01 -7.71 -5.25
C MET A 184 12.84 -8.68 -5.50
N LEU A 185 11.60 -8.19 -5.50
CA LEU A 185 10.41 -8.97 -5.87
C LEU A 185 10.54 -9.53 -7.29
N ALA A 186 10.93 -8.72 -8.26
CA ALA A 186 11.10 -9.14 -9.64
C ALA A 186 12.19 -10.23 -9.78
N ALA A 187 13.30 -10.12 -9.06
CA ALA A 187 14.34 -11.14 -9.00
C ALA A 187 13.80 -12.47 -8.44
N TYR A 188 13.06 -12.40 -7.31
CA TYR A 188 12.41 -13.57 -6.73
C TYR A 188 11.47 -14.26 -7.72
N LEU A 189 10.63 -13.48 -8.40
CA LEU A 189 9.66 -14.03 -9.38
C LEU A 189 10.33 -14.63 -10.62
N ARG A 190 11.56 -14.21 -10.94
CA ARG A 190 12.41 -14.79 -11.97
C ARG A 190 13.25 -15.98 -11.50
N SER A 191 13.00 -16.46 -10.29
CA SER A 191 13.71 -17.60 -9.67
C SER A 191 15.21 -17.33 -9.50
N ASP A 192 15.58 -16.14 -9.05
CA ASP A 192 16.97 -15.85 -8.67
C ASP A 192 17.41 -16.82 -7.56
N PRO A 193 18.53 -17.57 -7.75
CA PRO A 193 18.96 -18.61 -6.82
C PRO A 193 19.34 -18.09 -5.43
N TRP A 194 19.51 -16.78 -5.25
CA TRP A 194 19.75 -16.21 -3.93
C TRP A 194 18.60 -16.49 -2.95
N PHE A 195 17.37 -16.60 -3.45
CA PHE A 195 16.18 -16.89 -2.64
C PHE A 195 16.02 -18.38 -2.28
N ASP A 196 16.66 -19.28 -3.02
CA ASP A 196 16.63 -20.73 -2.76
C ASP A 196 17.72 -21.17 -1.77
N GLY A 197 18.67 -20.27 -1.50
CA GLY A 197 19.80 -20.52 -0.59
C GLY A 197 19.48 -20.14 0.86
N PRO A 198 20.40 -20.48 1.79
CA PRO A 198 20.27 -20.13 3.20
C PRO A 198 20.39 -18.61 3.48
N ALA A 199 20.72 -17.80 2.48
CA ALA A 199 20.93 -16.35 2.64
C ALA A 199 19.63 -15.66 3.07
N TRP A 200 18.49 -15.96 2.44
CA TRP A 200 17.21 -15.37 2.79
C TRP A 200 16.88 -15.57 4.28
N GLU A 201 16.99 -16.80 4.78
CA GLU A 201 16.63 -17.14 6.17
C GLU A 201 17.66 -16.60 7.18
N ARG A 202 18.94 -16.73 6.89
CA ARG A 202 20.02 -16.30 7.80
C ARG A 202 20.07 -14.79 7.98
N GLU A 203 19.96 -14.05 6.87
CA GLU A 203 20.07 -12.59 6.91
C GLU A 203 18.78 -11.94 7.49
N GLY A 204 17.66 -12.65 7.47
CA GLY A 204 16.42 -12.22 8.12
C GLY A 204 16.38 -12.42 9.65
N ALA A 205 17.35 -13.13 10.25
CA ALA A 205 17.31 -13.50 11.66
C ALA A 205 18.56 -13.04 12.48
N PRO A 206 18.99 -11.76 12.39
CA PRO A 206 20.05 -11.29 13.27
C PRO A 206 19.58 -11.31 14.74
N ARG A 207 20.49 -11.68 15.68
CA ARG A 207 20.16 -11.61 17.10
C ARG A 207 19.96 -10.15 17.53
N ALA A 208 18.87 -9.89 18.24
CA ALA A 208 18.63 -8.56 18.82
C ALA A 208 19.75 -8.25 19.85
N GLY A 209 20.55 -7.21 19.61
CA GLY A 209 21.64 -6.82 20.49
C GLY A 209 21.19 -5.95 21.67
N LEU A 210 20.22 -5.06 21.45
CA LEU A 210 19.67 -4.14 22.44
C LEU A 210 18.17 -4.03 22.26
N VAL A 211 17.41 -4.28 23.32
CA VAL A 211 15.98 -3.98 23.40
C VAL A 211 15.85 -2.66 24.18
N ARG A 212 15.33 -1.62 23.57
CA ARG A 212 14.98 -0.38 24.29
C ARG A 212 13.80 -0.67 25.19
N SER A 213 13.97 -0.49 26.48
CA SER A 213 12.90 -0.47 27.49
C SER A 213 12.04 0.76 27.32
#